data_0cba78c69748b8fd05b7f3fe5a7b482f
#
_entry.id   0cba78c69748b8fd05b7f3fe5a7b482f
#
_cell.length_a   1.000
_cell.length_b   1.000
_cell.length_c   1.000
_cell.angle_alpha   90.00
_cell.angle_beta   90.00
_cell.angle_gamma   90.00
#
_symmetry.space_group_name_H-M   'P 1'
#
loop_
_entity.id
_entity.type
_entity.pdbx_description
1 polymer ?
#
loop_
_entity_poly.entity_id
_entity_poly.type
_entity_poly.pdbx_seq_one_letter_code
_entity_poly.pdbx_strand_id
1 'polypeptide(L)'
;MELDLSFMEEALPFLIKAIPVTIFITAATLILSLVPAFLKAEKRVRGGGKGKAEKLIMLYISFIRGTPLVLQVLLVYALMPSILNSIVKALGLPIDVFHDINPLWYAVTVFTINTTALLSEIFRSAMLAVPEGQMEAGLTIGLSRFQTWIHVVVPQALTSALPNLCNLTVNLIKGTSLAFFMGIKDIMAAAKIQAAFGYNYIEAYLEVFILYIAICTIVQVVYKIFEKRAGLYRVAGQEG
;
A
#
# COMPACT_ATOMS: atom_id res chain seq x y z
N MET A 1 -6.39 -6.10 37.69
CA MET A 1 -5.22 -5.67 36.94
C MET A 1 -5.41 -4.19 36.72
N GLU A 2 -4.65 -3.37 37.44
CA GLU A 2 -4.73 -1.91 37.30
C GLU A 2 -3.78 -1.50 36.21
N LEU A 3 -4.25 -0.64 35.29
CA LEU A 3 -3.41 -0.08 34.21
C LEU A 3 -2.50 0.99 34.80
N ASP A 4 -1.24 0.97 34.40
CA ASP A 4 -0.27 1.98 34.76
C ASP A 4 -0.42 3.23 33.84
N LEU A 5 -1.26 4.17 34.31
CA LEU A 5 -1.51 5.40 33.58
C LEU A 5 -0.28 6.31 33.51
N SER A 6 0.61 6.25 34.52
CA SER A 6 1.84 7.06 34.51
C SER A 6 2.77 6.60 33.39
N PHE A 7 2.90 5.30 33.19
CA PHE A 7 3.65 4.76 32.05
C PHE A 7 3.06 5.23 30.70
N MET A 8 1.72 5.22 30.56
CA MET A 8 1.08 5.66 29.30
C MET A 8 1.37 7.15 29.01
N GLU A 9 1.32 8.02 30.01
CA GLU A 9 1.65 9.43 29.83
C GLU A 9 3.12 9.64 29.40
N GLU A 10 4.04 8.84 29.94
CA GLU A 10 5.47 8.91 29.61
C GLU A 10 5.78 8.30 28.22
N ALA A 11 5.10 7.22 27.84
CA ALA A 11 5.35 6.50 26.58
C ALA A 11 4.74 7.19 25.35
N LEU A 12 3.57 7.81 25.51
CA LEU A 12 2.81 8.41 24.40
C LEU A 12 3.61 9.38 23.51
N PRO A 13 4.45 10.29 24.05
CA PRO A 13 5.27 11.17 23.21
C PRO A 13 6.23 10.43 22.27
N PHE A 14 6.76 9.28 22.70
CA PHE A 14 7.66 8.47 21.89
C PHE A 14 6.91 7.78 20.74
N LEU A 15 5.69 7.30 21.00
CA LEU A 15 4.82 6.69 19.98
C LEU A 15 4.39 7.75 18.95
N ILE A 16 4.02 8.96 19.39
CA ILE A 16 3.65 10.07 18.49
C ILE A 16 4.83 10.46 17.60
N LYS A 17 6.05 10.52 18.11
CA LYS A 17 7.27 10.80 17.34
C LYS A 17 7.56 9.74 16.27
N ALA A 18 7.04 8.54 16.41
CA ALA A 18 7.19 7.46 15.43
C ALA A 18 6.14 7.48 14.31
N ILE A 19 5.03 8.24 14.46
CA ILE A 19 3.97 8.36 13.45
C ILE A 19 4.53 8.75 12.06
N PRO A 20 5.43 9.72 11.91
CA PRO A 20 5.99 10.09 10.61
C PRO A 20 6.63 8.93 9.85
N VAL A 21 7.25 7.97 10.54
CA VAL A 21 7.86 6.78 9.92
C VAL A 21 6.78 5.89 9.31
N THR A 22 5.71 5.61 10.05
CA THR A 22 4.55 4.85 9.59
C THR A 22 3.90 5.51 8.37
N ILE A 23 3.70 6.82 8.41
CA ILE A 23 3.11 7.60 7.31
C ILE A 23 4.06 7.62 6.10
N PHE A 24 5.36 7.79 6.31
CA PHE A 24 6.36 7.75 5.23
C PHE A 24 6.36 6.41 4.49
N ILE A 25 6.43 5.29 5.22
CA ILE A 25 6.38 3.94 4.61
C ILE A 25 5.09 3.80 3.79
N THR A 26 3.95 4.18 4.36
CA THR A 26 2.65 4.09 3.68
C THR A 26 2.62 4.92 2.40
N ALA A 27 3.00 6.20 2.48
CA ALA A 27 2.97 7.13 1.35
C ALA A 27 3.95 6.70 0.25
N ALA A 28 5.20 6.38 0.61
CA ALA A 28 6.22 5.92 -0.33
C ALA A 28 5.76 4.63 -1.05
N THR A 29 5.23 3.67 -0.29
CA THR A 29 4.70 2.42 -0.83
C THR A 29 3.56 2.66 -1.82
N LEU A 30 2.57 3.49 -1.47
CA LEU A 30 1.44 3.81 -2.35
C LEU A 30 1.93 4.47 -3.64
N ILE A 31 2.76 5.50 -3.54
CA ILE A 31 3.29 6.24 -4.69
C ILE A 31 4.06 5.29 -5.64
N LEU A 32 4.97 4.49 -5.09
CA LEU A 32 5.79 3.57 -5.89
C LEU A 32 4.98 2.42 -6.50
N SER A 33 3.86 2.03 -5.89
CA SER A 33 3.00 0.95 -6.40
C SER A 33 1.99 1.40 -7.45
N LEU A 34 1.63 2.70 -7.55
CA LEU A 34 0.59 3.20 -8.45
C LEU A 34 0.84 2.83 -9.91
N VAL A 35 1.97 3.25 -10.45
CA VAL A 35 2.29 3.04 -11.88
C VAL A 35 2.41 1.55 -12.22
N PRO A 36 3.23 0.74 -11.53
CA PRO A 36 3.35 -0.67 -11.86
C PRO A 36 2.05 -1.46 -11.66
N ALA A 37 1.20 -1.08 -10.70
CA ALA A 37 -0.11 -1.70 -10.51
C ALA A 37 -1.07 -1.38 -11.65
N PHE A 38 -1.13 -0.10 -12.06
CA PHE A 38 -1.97 0.35 -13.17
C PHE A 38 -1.59 -0.36 -14.48
N LEU A 39 -0.30 -0.39 -14.82
CA LEU A 39 0.19 -1.05 -16.04
C LEU A 39 -0.12 -2.56 -16.06
N LYS A 40 0.00 -3.23 -14.89
CA LYS A 40 -0.38 -4.65 -14.78
C LYS A 40 -1.88 -4.86 -14.96
N ALA A 41 -2.70 -3.99 -14.37
CA ALA A 41 -4.16 -4.04 -14.51
C ALA A 41 -4.59 -3.81 -15.96
N GLU A 42 -4.10 -2.74 -16.58
CA GLU A 42 -4.36 -2.41 -17.98
C GLU A 42 -4.02 -3.57 -18.92
N LYS A 43 -2.81 -4.10 -18.80
CA LYS A 43 -2.35 -5.21 -19.63
C LYS A 43 -3.26 -6.43 -19.52
N ARG A 44 -3.78 -6.74 -18.33
CA ARG A 44 -4.69 -7.85 -18.10
C ARG A 44 -6.10 -7.59 -18.64
N VAL A 45 -6.58 -6.35 -18.58
CA VAL A 45 -7.89 -5.98 -19.14
C VAL A 45 -7.84 -6.01 -20.67
N ARG A 46 -6.83 -5.42 -21.30
CA ARG A 46 -6.69 -5.34 -22.76
C ARG A 46 -6.25 -6.64 -23.41
N GLY A 47 -5.41 -7.41 -22.74
CA GLY A 47 -4.85 -8.67 -23.26
C GLY A 47 -5.76 -9.88 -23.12
N GLY A 48 -6.92 -9.76 -22.45
CA GLY A 48 -7.88 -10.86 -22.29
C GLY A 48 -7.35 -12.06 -21.50
N GLY A 49 -6.25 -11.94 -20.82
CA GLY A 49 -5.70 -12.97 -19.92
C GLY A 49 -4.97 -14.15 -20.60
N LYS A 50 -4.77 -14.12 -21.92
CA LYS A 50 -4.26 -15.28 -22.69
C LYS A 50 -2.75 -15.24 -22.98
N GLY A 51 -2.10 -14.10 -22.87
CA GLY A 51 -0.69 -13.90 -23.19
C GLY A 51 0.26 -14.47 -22.12
N LYS A 52 1.53 -14.72 -22.49
CA LYS A 52 2.58 -15.18 -21.55
C LYS A 52 2.81 -14.16 -20.43
N ALA A 53 2.79 -12.87 -20.76
CA ALA A 53 2.99 -11.80 -19.80
C ALA A 53 1.83 -11.69 -18.79
N GLU A 54 0.57 -11.87 -19.23
CA GLU A 54 -0.57 -11.89 -18.32
C GLU A 54 -0.51 -13.10 -17.37
N LYS A 55 -0.08 -14.26 -17.86
CA LYS A 55 0.14 -15.45 -17.01
C LYS A 55 1.19 -15.20 -15.92
N LEU A 56 2.31 -14.54 -16.28
CA LEU A 56 3.33 -14.16 -15.30
C LEU A 56 2.81 -13.14 -14.26
N ILE A 57 2.03 -12.15 -14.70
CA ILE A 57 1.38 -11.20 -13.79
C ILE A 57 0.42 -11.93 -12.85
N MET A 58 -0.39 -12.85 -13.36
CA MET A 58 -1.30 -13.65 -12.53
C MET A 58 -0.55 -14.52 -11.52
N LEU A 59 0.54 -15.16 -11.93
CA LEU A 59 1.40 -15.95 -11.04
C LEU A 59 1.97 -15.09 -9.91
N TYR A 60 2.50 -13.91 -10.24
CA TYR A 60 2.99 -12.94 -9.25
C TYR A 60 1.90 -12.54 -8.25
N ILE A 61 0.72 -12.14 -8.75
CA ILE A 61 -0.39 -11.73 -7.90
C ILE A 61 -0.85 -12.89 -7.00
N SER A 62 -0.97 -14.10 -7.56
CA SER A 62 -1.37 -15.29 -6.82
C SER A 62 -0.36 -15.65 -5.73
N PHE A 63 0.94 -15.56 -6.02
CA PHE A 63 2.00 -15.78 -5.06
C PHE A 63 1.94 -14.79 -3.89
N ILE A 64 1.84 -13.47 -4.20
CA ILE A 64 1.80 -12.43 -3.18
C ILE A 64 0.54 -12.55 -2.31
N ARG A 65 -0.62 -12.83 -2.91
CA ARG A 65 -1.88 -12.98 -2.16
C ARG A 65 -1.99 -14.31 -1.42
N GLY A 66 -1.27 -15.32 -1.86
CA GLY A 66 -1.22 -16.65 -1.25
C GLY A 66 -0.23 -16.80 -0.11
N THR A 67 0.61 -15.78 0.14
CA THR A 67 1.63 -15.85 1.19
C THR A 67 1.40 -14.78 2.27
N PRO A 68 1.63 -15.12 3.57
CA PRO A 68 1.49 -14.15 4.65
C PRO A 68 2.48 -13.00 4.52
N LEU A 69 1.99 -11.76 4.68
CA LEU A 69 2.83 -10.56 4.58
C LEU A 69 4.00 -10.57 5.57
N VAL A 70 3.79 -11.08 6.79
CA VAL A 70 4.86 -11.19 7.79
C VAL A 70 6.03 -12.03 7.28
N LEU A 71 5.76 -13.14 6.58
CA LEU A 71 6.82 -13.98 6.01
C LEU A 71 7.53 -13.28 4.87
N GLN A 72 6.82 -12.51 4.04
CA GLN A 72 7.44 -11.69 2.98
C GLN A 72 8.40 -10.67 3.59
N VAL A 73 8.00 -9.99 4.68
CA VAL A 73 8.82 -9.02 5.43
C VAL A 73 10.09 -9.70 5.95
N LEU A 74 9.94 -10.82 6.65
CA LEU A 74 11.08 -11.54 7.24
C LEU A 74 12.05 -12.08 6.17
N LEU A 75 11.54 -12.65 5.08
CA LEU A 75 12.37 -13.16 3.98
C LEU A 75 13.13 -12.04 3.27
N VAL A 76 12.47 -10.92 2.98
CA VAL A 76 13.14 -9.77 2.34
C VAL A 76 14.21 -9.21 3.25
N TYR A 77 13.94 -9.07 4.55
CA TYR A 77 14.94 -8.58 5.49
C TYR A 77 16.15 -9.52 5.63
N ALA A 78 15.91 -10.84 5.64
CA ALA A 78 16.99 -11.83 5.78
C ALA A 78 17.82 -11.97 4.50
N LEU A 79 17.20 -11.90 3.31
CA LEU A 79 17.86 -12.27 2.05
C LEU A 79 18.34 -11.06 1.25
N MET A 80 17.60 -9.93 1.26
CA MET A 80 17.88 -8.79 0.39
C MET A 80 19.27 -8.19 0.62
N PRO A 81 19.76 -7.98 1.85
CA PRO A 81 21.10 -7.45 2.08
C PRO A 81 22.19 -8.33 1.45
N SER A 82 22.08 -9.64 1.59
CA SER A 82 23.04 -10.60 1.04
C SER A 82 23.03 -10.63 -0.48
N ILE A 83 21.83 -10.59 -1.08
CA ILE A 83 21.66 -10.54 -2.55
C ILE A 83 22.24 -9.23 -3.10
N LEU A 84 21.92 -8.09 -2.50
CA LEU A 84 22.43 -6.79 -2.92
C LEU A 84 23.94 -6.70 -2.76
N ASN A 85 24.49 -7.20 -1.66
CA ASN A 85 25.95 -7.24 -1.44
C ASN A 85 26.66 -8.07 -2.51
N SER A 86 26.07 -9.19 -2.92
CA SER A 86 26.63 -10.02 -4.00
C SER A 86 26.61 -9.28 -5.35
N ILE A 87 25.54 -8.53 -5.65
CA ILE A 87 25.42 -7.73 -6.87
C ILE A 87 26.42 -6.57 -6.84
N VAL A 88 26.49 -5.82 -5.74
CA VAL A 88 27.39 -4.67 -5.55
C VAL A 88 28.86 -5.10 -5.74
N LYS A 89 29.26 -6.23 -5.15
CA LYS A 89 30.59 -6.81 -5.32
C LYS A 89 30.87 -7.24 -6.76
N ALA A 90 29.90 -7.86 -7.43
CA ALA A 90 30.04 -8.28 -8.83
C ALA A 90 30.20 -7.09 -9.78
N LEU A 91 29.61 -5.91 -9.44
CA LEU A 91 29.72 -4.66 -10.18
C LEU A 91 30.95 -3.82 -9.79
N GLY A 92 31.74 -4.25 -8.80
CA GLY A 92 32.92 -3.54 -8.33
C GLY A 92 32.62 -2.19 -7.66
N LEU A 93 31.39 -2.02 -7.13
CA LEU A 93 30.98 -0.76 -6.49
C LEU A 93 31.49 -0.69 -5.04
N PRO A 94 32.01 0.46 -4.58
CA PRO A 94 32.50 0.65 -3.20
C PRO A 94 31.36 0.97 -2.23
N ILE A 95 30.35 0.08 -2.13
CA ILE A 95 29.19 0.25 -1.26
C ILE A 95 29.16 -0.88 -0.24
N ASP A 96 29.09 -0.55 1.06
CA ASP A 96 28.83 -1.52 2.11
C ASP A 96 27.32 -1.62 2.36
N VAL A 97 26.70 -2.63 1.72
CA VAL A 97 25.25 -2.84 1.77
C VAL A 97 24.71 -2.97 3.19
N PHE A 98 25.51 -3.53 4.11
CA PHE A 98 25.07 -3.77 5.48
C PHE A 98 25.10 -2.50 6.35
N HIS A 99 25.98 -1.54 6.04
CA HIS A 99 26.13 -0.32 6.82
C HIS A 99 25.53 0.91 6.12
N ASP A 100 25.59 0.96 4.77
CA ASP A 100 25.18 2.14 4.01
C ASP A 100 23.69 2.14 3.66
N ILE A 101 23.04 0.97 3.61
CA ILE A 101 21.63 0.89 3.22
C ILE A 101 20.73 0.82 4.45
N ASN A 102 19.92 1.88 4.64
CA ASN A 102 18.93 1.92 5.70
C ASN A 102 17.85 0.83 5.52
N PRO A 103 17.58 -0.01 6.55
CA PRO A 103 16.53 -1.03 6.53
C PRO A 103 15.15 -0.53 6.07
N LEU A 104 14.88 0.76 6.21
CA LEU A 104 13.66 1.41 5.75
C LEU A 104 13.38 1.14 4.25
N TRP A 105 14.43 1.09 3.42
CA TRP A 105 14.27 0.83 1.99
C TRP A 105 13.88 -0.61 1.69
N TYR A 106 14.32 -1.57 2.50
CA TYR A 106 13.86 -2.96 2.40
C TYR A 106 12.38 -3.07 2.75
N ALA A 107 11.94 -2.36 3.80
CA ALA A 107 10.52 -2.30 4.15
C ALA A 107 9.69 -1.67 3.02
N VAL A 108 10.07 -0.50 2.52
CA VAL A 108 9.38 0.14 1.39
C VAL A 108 9.33 -0.79 0.18
N THR A 109 10.40 -1.54 -0.09
CA THR A 109 10.44 -2.49 -1.22
C THR A 109 9.43 -3.62 -1.04
N VAL A 110 9.42 -4.32 0.10
CA VAL A 110 8.50 -5.45 0.32
C VAL A 110 7.05 -4.98 0.34
N PHE A 111 6.76 -3.86 1.00
CA PHE A 111 5.41 -3.30 1.00
C PHE A 111 4.97 -2.84 -0.40
N THR A 112 5.89 -2.28 -1.22
CA THR A 112 5.59 -1.89 -2.60
C THR A 112 5.29 -3.12 -3.47
N ILE A 113 6.07 -4.19 -3.36
CA ILE A 113 5.81 -5.45 -4.06
C ILE A 113 4.43 -5.99 -3.67
N ASN A 114 4.12 -6.06 -2.39
CA ASN A 114 2.84 -6.55 -1.88
C ASN A 114 1.68 -5.65 -2.36
N THR A 115 1.78 -4.34 -2.13
CA THR A 115 0.74 -3.37 -2.49
C THR A 115 0.51 -3.31 -3.99
N THR A 116 1.55 -3.44 -4.83
CA THR A 116 1.42 -3.49 -6.29
C THR A 116 0.52 -4.65 -6.74
N ALA A 117 0.63 -5.82 -6.13
CA ALA A 117 -0.20 -6.96 -6.46
C ALA A 117 -1.67 -6.70 -6.11
N LEU A 118 -1.94 -6.21 -4.89
CA LEU A 118 -3.30 -5.91 -4.42
C LEU A 118 -3.93 -4.76 -5.21
N LEU A 119 -3.19 -3.68 -5.43
CA LEU A 119 -3.63 -2.49 -6.15
C LEU A 119 -3.92 -2.78 -7.62
N SER A 120 -3.15 -3.69 -8.26
CA SER A 120 -3.42 -4.10 -9.63
C SER A 120 -4.76 -4.83 -9.78
N GLU A 121 -5.20 -5.59 -8.78
CA GLU A 121 -6.53 -6.19 -8.77
C GLU A 121 -7.64 -5.15 -8.57
N ILE A 122 -7.40 -4.16 -7.70
CA ILE A 122 -8.35 -3.06 -7.49
C ILE A 122 -8.56 -2.30 -8.80
N PHE A 123 -7.49 -1.91 -9.48
CA PHE A 123 -7.59 -1.22 -10.76
C PHE A 123 -8.26 -2.08 -11.84
N ARG A 124 -7.89 -3.37 -11.93
CA ARG A 124 -8.50 -4.29 -12.89
C ARG A 124 -10.00 -4.44 -12.66
N SER A 125 -10.43 -4.67 -11.43
CA SER A 125 -11.85 -4.81 -11.11
C SER A 125 -12.63 -3.52 -11.35
N ALA A 126 -12.03 -2.37 -11.05
CA ALA A 126 -12.63 -1.08 -11.29
C ALA A 126 -12.79 -0.76 -12.80
N MET A 127 -11.79 -1.10 -13.62
CA MET A 127 -11.89 -0.96 -15.07
C MET A 127 -12.97 -1.86 -15.68
N LEU A 128 -13.10 -3.10 -15.17
CA LEU A 128 -14.13 -4.03 -15.62
C LEU A 128 -15.54 -3.68 -15.13
N ALA A 129 -15.67 -2.83 -14.11
CA ALA A 129 -16.96 -2.36 -13.62
C ALA A 129 -17.54 -1.22 -14.49
N VAL A 130 -16.76 -0.63 -15.39
CA VAL A 130 -17.26 0.37 -16.33
C VAL A 130 -18.04 -0.34 -17.45
N PRO A 131 -19.31 0.03 -17.71
CA PRO A 131 -20.12 -0.60 -18.75
C PRO A 131 -19.45 -0.51 -20.13
N GLU A 132 -19.51 -1.59 -20.91
CA GLU A 132 -18.92 -1.64 -22.28
C GLU A 132 -19.51 -0.57 -23.21
N GLY A 133 -20.78 -0.22 -23.05
CA GLY A 133 -21.42 0.86 -23.79
C GLY A 133 -20.74 2.22 -23.69
N GLN A 134 -19.96 2.47 -22.61
CA GLN A 134 -19.16 3.69 -22.49
C GLN A 134 -18.01 3.73 -23.52
N MET A 135 -17.43 2.57 -23.82
CA MET A 135 -16.43 2.43 -24.88
C MET A 135 -17.08 2.64 -26.25
N GLU A 136 -18.23 2.03 -26.49
CA GLU A 136 -18.98 2.14 -27.74
C GLU A 136 -19.44 3.57 -28.02
N ALA A 137 -19.98 4.25 -26.99
CA ALA A 137 -20.39 5.64 -27.08
C ALA A 137 -19.23 6.58 -27.47
N GLY A 138 -18.05 6.39 -26.86
CA GLY A 138 -16.88 7.17 -27.23
C GLY A 138 -16.44 6.97 -28.68
N LEU A 139 -16.49 5.73 -29.15
CA LEU A 139 -16.18 5.40 -30.56
C LEU A 139 -17.19 6.01 -31.52
N THR A 140 -18.47 6.05 -31.17
CA THR A 140 -19.56 6.59 -32.00
C THR A 140 -19.40 8.08 -32.26
N ILE A 141 -18.88 8.84 -31.27
CA ILE A 141 -18.59 10.27 -31.41
C ILE A 141 -17.22 10.56 -32.05
N GLY A 142 -16.54 9.53 -32.58
CA GLY A 142 -15.29 9.68 -33.34
C GLY A 142 -14.02 9.65 -32.51
N LEU A 143 -14.07 9.34 -31.21
CA LEU A 143 -12.87 9.13 -30.41
C LEU A 143 -12.19 7.82 -30.81
N SER A 144 -10.86 7.80 -30.83
CA SER A 144 -10.11 6.55 -30.94
C SER A 144 -10.28 5.70 -29.67
N ARG A 145 -10.03 4.39 -29.78
CA ARG A 145 -10.08 3.46 -28.62
C ARG A 145 -9.20 3.94 -27.46
N PHE A 146 -8.03 4.47 -27.73
CA PHE A 146 -7.12 5.00 -26.71
C PHE A 146 -7.67 6.29 -26.05
N GLN A 147 -8.22 7.20 -26.86
CA GLN A 147 -8.85 8.42 -26.34
C GLN A 147 -10.06 8.10 -25.47
N THR A 148 -10.94 7.22 -25.94
CA THR A 148 -12.12 6.77 -25.17
C THR A 148 -11.67 6.13 -23.86
N TRP A 149 -10.64 5.29 -23.93
CA TRP A 149 -10.14 4.60 -22.75
C TRP A 149 -9.61 5.58 -21.70
N ILE A 150 -8.75 6.55 -22.08
CA ILE A 150 -8.19 7.53 -21.15
C ILE A 150 -9.21 8.55 -20.65
N HIS A 151 -10.07 9.06 -21.54
CA HIS A 151 -10.95 10.19 -21.18
C HIS A 151 -12.31 9.76 -20.62
N VAL A 152 -12.74 8.50 -20.88
CA VAL A 152 -14.06 8.02 -20.47
C VAL A 152 -13.94 6.87 -19.47
N VAL A 153 -13.20 5.82 -19.80
CA VAL A 153 -13.15 4.59 -18.98
C VAL A 153 -12.31 4.80 -17.71
N VAL A 154 -11.08 5.30 -17.85
CA VAL A 154 -10.16 5.45 -16.71
C VAL A 154 -10.70 6.37 -15.61
N PRO A 155 -11.26 7.56 -15.88
CA PRO A 155 -11.82 8.41 -14.84
C PRO A 155 -12.98 7.75 -14.08
N GLN A 156 -13.87 7.05 -14.79
CA GLN A 156 -14.96 6.30 -14.15
C GLN A 156 -14.45 5.14 -13.31
N ALA A 157 -13.46 4.39 -13.82
CA ALA A 157 -12.81 3.32 -13.09
C ALA A 157 -12.12 3.82 -11.81
N LEU A 158 -11.41 4.95 -11.87
CA LEU A 158 -10.77 5.53 -10.68
C LEU A 158 -11.79 5.92 -9.61
N THR A 159 -12.91 6.49 -10.01
CA THR A 159 -14.00 6.82 -9.08
C THR A 159 -14.56 5.55 -8.41
N SER A 160 -14.79 4.48 -9.16
CA SER A 160 -15.27 3.22 -8.60
C SER A 160 -14.20 2.46 -7.80
N ALA A 161 -12.92 2.77 -7.97
CA ALA A 161 -11.83 2.22 -7.17
C ALA A 161 -11.70 2.82 -5.78
N LEU A 162 -12.19 4.06 -5.55
CA LEU A 162 -11.95 4.83 -4.32
C LEU A 162 -12.24 4.07 -3.01
N PRO A 163 -13.38 3.36 -2.84
CA PRO A 163 -13.65 2.61 -1.61
C PRO A 163 -12.59 1.51 -1.34
N ASN A 164 -12.19 0.80 -2.40
CA ASN A 164 -11.20 -0.26 -2.31
C ASN A 164 -9.78 0.30 -2.08
N LEU A 165 -9.47 1.48 -2.63
CA LEU A 165 -8.22 2.21 -2.36
C LEU A 165 -8.15 2.64 -0.89
N CYS A 166 -9.26 3.12 -0.32
CA CYS A 166 -9.35 3.42 1.10
C CYS A 166 -9.03 2.18 1.95
N ASN A 167 -9.70 1.05 1.68
CA ASN A 167 -9.47 -0.19 2.39
C ASN A 167 -8.03 -0.69 2.28
N LEU A 168 -7.44 -0.60 1.08
CA LEU A 168 -6.04 -0.95 0.85
C LEU A 168 -5.11 -0.06 1.68
N THR A 169 -5.31 1.26 1.66
CA THR A 169 -4.49 2.23 2.41
C THR A 169 -4.55 1.97 3.91
N VAL A 170 -5.75 1.78 4.47
CA VAL A 170 -5.94 1.46 5.89
C VAL A 170 -5.26 0.13 6.26
N ASN A 171 -5.37 -0.89 5.41
CA ASN A 171 -4.70 -2.16 5.64
C ASN A 171 -3.17 -2.05 5.52
N LEU A 172 -2.67 -1.21 4.60
CA LEU A 172 -1.24 -0.93 4.48
C LEU A 172 -0.72 -0.22 5.75
N ILE A 173 -1.40 0.83 6.24
CA ILE A 173 -1.04 1.51 7.50
C ILE A 173 -0.92 0.50 8.64
N LYS A 174 -1.92 -0.35 8.83
CA LYS A 174 -1.85 -1.41 9.86
C LYS A 174 -0.72 -2.40 9.61
N GLY A 175 -0.48 -2.75 8.35
CA GLY A 175 0.59 -3.65 7.93
C GLY A 175 1.99 -3.11 8.16
N THR A 176 2.19 -1.78 8.16
CA THR A 176 3.51 -1.18 8.42
C THR A 176 4.04 -1.52 9.81
N SER A 177 3.18 -1.89 10.78
CA SER A 177 3.59 -2.41 12.08
C SER A 177 4.54 -3.62 11.99
N LEU A 178 4.52 -4.35 10.88
CA LEU A 178 5.47 -5.44 10.63
C LEU A 178 6.89 -4.96 10.32
N ALA A 179 7.09 -3.66 10.02
CA ALA A 179 8.41 -3.08 9.81
C ALA A 179 9.29 -3.12 11.08
N PHE A 180 8.66 -3.26 12.26
CA PHE A 180 9.35 -3.55 13.51
C PHE A 180 10.31 -4.75 13.39
N PHE A 181 9.92 -5.81 12.68
CA PHE A 181 10.78 -6.99 12.48
C PHE A 181 12.06 -6.71 11.68
N MET A 182 12.11 -5.59 10.98
CA MET A 182 13.29 -5.09 10.26
C MET A 182 14.12 -4.08 11.08
N GLY A 183 13.83 -3.91 12.37
CA GLY A 183 14.50 -2.94 13.24
C GLY A 183 14.10 -1.48 13.01
N ILE A 184 13.03 -1.23 12.27
CA ILE A 184 12.54 0.12 11.98
C ILE A 184 11.73 0.61 13.18
N LYS A 185 12.05 1.83 13.64
CA LYS A 185 11.37 2.48 14.78
C LYS A 185 10.06 3.14 14.33
N ASP A 186 9.08 2.32 13.98
CA ASP A 186 7.68 2.72 13.76
C ASP A 186 6.91 2.81 15.09
N ILE A 187 5.61 3.05 15.04
CA ILE A 187 4.76 3.15 16.24
C ILE A 187 4.85 1.87 17.09
N MET A 188 4.81 0.69 16.45
CA MET A 188 4.87 -0.60 17.16
C MET A 188 6.25 -0.81 17.82
N ALA A 189 7.33 -0.48 17.11
CA ALA A 189 8.68 -0.57 17.67
C ALA A 189 8.88 0.39 18.84
N ALA A 190 8.40 1.64 18.72
CA ALA A 190 8.48 2.62 19.80
C ALA A 190 7.77 2.12 21.06
N ALA A 191 6.55 1.58 20.91
CA ALA A 191 5.78 1.01 22.02
C ALA A 191 6.52 -0.14 22.70
N LYS A 192 7.05 -1.09 21.92
CA LYS A 192 7.79 -2.24 22.46
C LYS A 192 9.07 -1.82 23.19
N ILE A 193 9.76 -0.80 22.70
CA ILE A 193 10.98 -0.28 23.34
C ILE A 193 10.60 0.32 24.70
N GLN A 194 9.55 1.13 24.79
CA GLN A 194 9.12 1.71 26.06
C GLN A 194 8.65 0.62 27.04
N ALA A 195 7.80 -0.31 26.56
CA ALA A 195 7.28 -1.40 27.38
C ALA A 195 8.39 -2.31 27.97
N ALA A 196 9.53 -2.43 27.30
CA ALA A 196 10.62 -3.30 27.76
C ALA A 196 11.28 -2.82 29.08
N PHE A 197 11.18 -1.54 29.43
CA PHE A 197 11.78 -1.01 30.66
C PHE A 197 11.00 -1.39 31.92
N GLY A 198 9.65 -1.51 31.83
CA GLY A 198 8.79 -1.83 32.98
C GLY A 198 7.87 -3.03 32.77
N TYR A 199 8.04 -3.77 31.65
CA TYR A 199 7.13 -4.86 31.24
C TYR A 199 5.66 -4.43 31.02
N ASN A 200 5.40 -3.13 30.76
CA ASN A 200 4.08 -2.54 30.56
C ASN A 200 3.56 -2.78 29.12
N TYR A 201 3.61 -4.02 28.64
CA TYR A 201 3.25 -4.34 27.26
C TYR A 201 1.75 -4.16 26.96
N ILE A 202 0.88 -4.31 27.96
CA ILE A 202 -0.56 -4.17 27.75
C ILE A 202 -0.90 -2.70 27.52
N GLU A 203 -0.38 -1.82 28.36
CA GLU A 203 -0.55 -0.37 28.26
C GLU A 203 -0.01 0.14 26.93
N ALA A 204 1.21 -0.26 26.58
CA ALA A 204 1.83 0.11 25.30
C ALA A 204 1.00 -0.35 24.09
N TYR A 205 0.46 -1.57 24.12
CA TYR A 205 -0.38 -2.07 23.02
C TYR A 205 -1.74 -1.37 22.96
N LEU A 206 -2.31 -0.96 24.10
CA LEU A 206 -3.52 -0.13 24.12
C LEU A 206 -3.27 1.23 23.46
N GLU A 207 -2.13 1.88 23.75
CA GLU A 207 -1.75 3.14 23.11
C GLU A 207 -1.57 2.97 21.59
N VAL A 208 -0.85 1.94 21.16
CA VAL A 208 -0.70 1.61 19.74
C VAL A 208 -2.06 1.42 19.08
N PHE A 209 -2.97 0.67 19.71
CA PHE A 209 -4.31 0.42 19.20
C PHE A 209 -5.09 1.73 19.01
N ILE A 210 -5.07 2.63 20.02
CA ILE A 210 -5.73 3.93 19.96
C ILE A 210 -5.14 4.80 18.82
N LEU A 211 -3.81 4.85 18.70
CA LEU A 211 -3.14 5.62 17.67
C LEU A 211 -3.46 5.12 16.25
N TYR A 212 -3.47 3.79 16.04
CA TYR A 212 -3.85 3.23 14.74
C TYR A 212 -5.33 3.48 14.42
N ILE A 213 -6.24 3.42 15.39
CA ILE A 213 -7.64 3.82 15.19
C ILE A 213 -7.72 5.27 14.74
N ALA A 214 -7.05 6.19 15.43
CA ALA A 214 -7.08 7.60 15.10
C ALA A 214 -6.54 7.87 13.68
N ILE A 215 -5.36 7.32 13.34
CA ILE A 215 -4.75 7.48 12.01
C ILE A 215 -5.66 6.89 10.93
N CYS A 216 -6.14 5.66 11.11
CA CYS A 216 -7.00 5.00 10.13
C CYS A 216 -8.33 5.75 9.95
N THR A 217 -8.92 6.28 11.03
CA THR A 217 -10.15 7.08 10.97
C THR A 217 -9.94 8.36 10.18
N ILE A 218 -8.84 9.08 10.42
CA ILE A 218 -8.48 10.28 9.65
C ILE A 218 -8.38 9.95 8.15
N VAL A 219 -7.69 8.88 7.80
CA VAL A 219 -7.54 8.44 6.41
C VAL A 219 -8.89 8.09 5.79
N GLN A 220 -9.75 7.35 6.50
CA GLN A 220 -11.09 7.01 6.03
C GLN A 220 -11.96 8.25 5.80
N VAL A 221 -11.90 9.24 6.69
CA VAL A 221 -12.62 10.51 6.53
C VAL A 221 -12.13 11.26 5.28
N VAL A 222 -10.83 11.32 5.06
CA VAL A 222 -10.24 11.95 3.86
C VAL A 222 -10.73 11.25 2.59
N TYR A 223 -10.68 9.90 2.53
CA TYR A 223 -11.19 9.15 1.38
C TYR A 223 -12.69 9.36 1.15
N LYS A 224 -13.49 9.43 2.22
CA LYS A 224 -14.94 9.69 2.15
C LYS A 224 -15.26 11.06 1.54
N ILE A 225 -14.44 12.09 1.85
CA ILE A 225 -14.56 13.42 1.24
C ILE A 225 -14.26 13.35 -0.26
N PHE A 226 -13.18 12.64 -0.66
CA PHE A 226 -12.85 12.45 -2.07
C PHE A 226 -13.94 11.67 -2.82
N GLU A 227 -14.44 10.58 -2.24
CA GLU A 227 -15.51 9.76 -2.80
C GLU A 227 -16.79 10.57 -3.02
N LYS A 228 -17.21 11.39 -2.03
CA LYS A 228 -18.37 12.27 -2.15
C LYS A 228 -18.20 13.28 -3.28
N ARG A 229 -17.04 13.89 -3.40
CA ARG A 229 -16.75 14.83 -4.50
C ARG A 229 -16.76 14.13 -5.87
N ALA A 230 -16.13 12.97 -5.98
CA ALA A 230 -16.11 12.19 -7.22
C ALA A 230 -17.51 11.66 -7.60
N GLY A 231 -18.34 11.29 -6.61
CA GLY A 231 -19.73 10.84 -6.79
C GLY A 231 -20.65 11.92 -7.33
N LEU A 232 -20.43 13.20 -6.97
CA LEU A 232 -21.20 14.33 -7.50
C LEU A 232 -21.04 14.49 -9.02
N TYR A 233 -19.87 14.19 -9.57
CA TYR A 233 -19.65 14.19 -11.03
C TYR A 233 -20.38 13.03 -11.74
N ARG A 234 -20.66 11.94 -11.04
CA ARG A 234 -21.35 10.76 -11.59
C ARG A 234 -22.85 10.98 -11.72
N VAL A 235 -23.47 11.69 -10.77
CA VAL A 235 -24.90 12.03 -10.79
C VAL A 235 -25.19 13.10 -11.86
N ALA A 236 -24.34 14.10 -11.98
CA ALA A 236 -24.49 15.16 -13.00
C ALA A 236 -24.39 14.64 -14.45
N GLY A 237 -23.69 13.51 -14.68
CA GLY A 237 -23.57 12.86 -16.00
C GLY A 237 -24.70 11.86 -16.32
N GLN A 238 -25.61 11.58 -15.37
CA GLN A 238 -26.76 10.68 -15.58
C GLN A 238 -28.09 11.44 -15.81
N GLU A 239 -28.10 12.73 -15.53
CA GLU A 239 -29.30 13.59 -15.72
C GLU A 239 -29.29 14.38 -17.06
N GLY A 240 -28.32 14.14 -17.93
CA GLY A 240 -28.23 14.71 -19.29
C GLY A 240 -28.34 13.62 -20.35
#